data_ca12745d0a990ea6136768f65a82f926
#
_entry.id   ca12745d0a990ea6136768f65a82f926
#
_cell.length_a   1.000
_cell.length_b   1.000
_cell.length_c   1.000
_cell.angle_alpha   90.00
_cell.angle_beta   90.00
_cell.angle_gamma   90.00
#
_symmetry.space_group_name_H-M   'P 1'
#
loop_
_entity.id
_entity.type
_entity.pdbx_description
1 polymer ?
#
loop_
_entity_poly.entity_id
_entity_poly.type
_entity_poly.pdbx_seq_one_letter_code
_entity_poly.pdbx_strand_id
1 'polypeptide(L)'
;MAADSTPRILPTEITPERVYERRREFLTGSLALALCAALPARAAPPAWKKTTVGGGQTANSWREITSYNNFYEFGTDKEDPAKNAGSLRTRPWTVSVEGECLKPRVWDIDALTRAFPLEERIYRMRCVEGWSMVIPWLG
;
A
#
# COMPACT_ATOMS: atom_id res chain seq x y z
N MET A 1 -36.03 -14.53 20.16
CA MET A 1 -36.04 -13.30 19.34
C MET A 1 -34.60 -12.80 19.29
N ALA A 2 -33.88 -13.07 18.19
CA ALA A 2 -32.55 -12.57 17.98
C ALA A 2 -32.64 -11.14 17.44
N ALA A 3 -32.01 -10.19 18.09
CA ALA A 3 -31.95 -8.81 17.63
C ALA A 3 -31.08 -8.74 16.36
N ASP A 4 -31.66 -8.25 15.29
CA ASP A 4 -31.00 -7.94 14.02
C ASP A 4 -29.96 -6.85 14.28
N SER A 5 -28.66 -7.20 14.23
CA SER A 5 -27.53 -6.32 14.45
C SER A 5 -26.90 -5.82 13.14
N THR A 6 -27.71 -5.64 12.09
CA THR A 6 -27.22 -5.07 10.83
C THR A 6 -26.78 -3.61 11.08
N PRO A 7 -25.51 -3.24 10.79
CA PRO A 7 -25.05 -1.87 10.99
C PRO A 7 -25.85 -0.92 10.08
N ARG A 8 -26.50 0.06 10.68
CA ARG A 8 -27.32 1.05 9.98
C ARG A 8 -26.40 2.10 9.36
N ILE A 9 -26.22 2.03 8.05
CA ILE A 9 -25.46 3.04 7.29
C ILE A 9 -26.23 4.37 7.35
N LEU A 10 -25.59 5.43 7.83
CA LEU A 10 -26.21 6.75 7.92
C LEU A 10 -26.26 7.41 6.52
N PRO A 11 -27.32 8.19 6.20
CA PRO A 11 -27.45 8.87 4.90
C PRO A 11 -26.25 9.80 4.55
N THR A 12 -25.53 10.29 5.56
CA THR A 12 -24.32 11.12 5.39
C THR A 12 -23.08 10.34 4.97
N GLU A 13 -23.13 9.00 5.06
CA GLU A 13 -22.04 8.10 4.65
C GLU A 13 -22.21 7.65 3.20
N ILE A 14 -23.37 7.93 2.60
CA ILE A 14 -23.66 7.57 1.21
C ILE A 14 -23.33 8.77 0.32
N THR A 15 -22.43 8.58 -0.62
CA THR A 15 -22.13 9.60 -1.64
C THR A 15 -23.40 9.91 -2.44
N PRO A 16 -23.91 11.16 -2.47
CA PRO A 16 -25.12 11.50 -3.23
C PRO A 16 -24.96 11.11 -4.70
N GLU A 17 -26.03 10.52 -5.28
CA GLU A 17 -26.08 10.03 -6.67
C GLU A 17 -25.61 11.08 -7.69
N ARG A 18 -25.99 12.33 -7.53
CA ARG A 18 -25.54 13.47 -8.35
C ARG A 18 -24.02 13.70 -8.35
N VAL A 19 -23.32 13.30 -7.28
CA VAL A 19 -21.85 13.38 -7.21
C VAL A 19 -21.22 12.19 -7.92
N TYR A 20 -21.90 11.05 -7.88
CA TYR A 20 -21.48 9.83 -8.58
C TYR A 20 -21.68 9.98 -10.11
N GLU A 21 -22.79 10.57 -10.55
CA GLU A 21 -23.09 10.82 -11.97
C GLU A 21 -22.14 11.85 -12.59
N ARG A 22 -21.78 12.91 -11.86
CA ARG A 22 -20.77 13.89 -12.31
C ARG A 22 -19.38 13.30 -12.51
N ARG A 23 -19.05 12.20 -11.85
CA ARG A 23 -17.82 11.45 -12.15
C ARG A 23 -17.81 10.90 -13.59
N ARG A 24 -18.94 10.51 -14.10
CA ARG A 24 -19.09 9.96 -15.44
C ARG A 24 -18.94 11.06 -16.51
N GLU A 25 -19.49 12.23 -16.25
CA GLU A 25 -19.34 13.41 -17.14
C GLU A 25 -17.92 13.95 -17.13
N PHE A 26 -17.24 13.92 -15.96
CA PHE A 26 -15.84 14.31 -15.86
C PHE A 26 -14.91 13.36 -16.64
N LEU A 27 -15.24 12.09 -16.70
CA LEU A 27 -14.48 11.07 -17.44
C LEU A 27 -14.74 11.14 -18.95
N THR A 28 -15.92 11.58 -19.40
CA THR A 28 -16.25 11.71 -20.82
C THR A 28 -15.83 13.05 -21.44
N GLY A 29 -15.77 14.12 -20.64
CA GLY A 29 -15.32 15.45 -21.07
C GLY A 29 -13.81 15.61 -21.22
N SER A 30 -13.02 14.71 -20.62
CA SER A 30 -11.55 14.80 -20.59
C SER A 30 -10.85 14.15 -21.79
N LEU A 31 -11.58 13.52 -22.72
CA LEU A 31 -10.98 12.76 -23.83
C LEU A 31 -10.45 13.63 -24.97
N ALA A 32 -10.72 14.92 -24.96
CA ALA A 32 -10.33 15.84 -26.04
C ALA A 32 -9.03 16.65 -25.79
N LEU A 33 -8.48 16.62 -24.58
CA LEU A 33 -7.27 17.40 -24.22
C LEU A 33 -6.05 16.57 -23.78
N ALA A 34 -6.11 15.25 -23.85
CA ALA A 34 -5.08 14.35 -23.28
C ALA A 34 -4.11 13.79 -24.33
N LEU A 35 -3.97 14.39 -25.49
CA LEU A 35 -3.00 13.92 -26.50
C LEU A 35 -1.63 14.64 -26.43
N CYS A 36 -1.42 15.49 -25.46
CA CYS A 36 -0.11 16.10 -25.18
C CYS A 36 0.32 15.74 -23.77
N ALA A 37 1.39 14.93 -23.69
CA ALA A 37 2.15 14.59 -22.49
C ALA A 37 1.58 13.47 -21.58
N ALA A 38 1.26 12.31 -22.12
CA ALA A 38 1.25 11.07 -21.34
C ALA A 38 2.65 10.44 -21.31
N LEU A 39 3.65 11.17 -20.84
CA LEU A 39 4.78 10.51 -20.22
C LEU A 39 4.26 10.00 -18.87
N PRO A 40 4.43 8.70 -18.53
CA PRO A 40 4.08 8.22 -17.21
C PRO A 40 4.89 9.06 -16.22
N ALA A 41 4.23 9.96 -15.49
CA ALA A 41 4.83 10.65 -14.37
C ALA A 41 5.24 9.56 -13.37
N ARG A 42 6.50 9.15 -13.48
CA ARG A 42 7.11 8.26 -12.52
C ARG A 42 7.08 9.02 -11.22
N ALA A 43 6.15 8.66 -10.33
CA ALA A 43 6.04 9.29 -9.03
C ALA A 43 7.44 9.27 -8.40
N ALA A 44 7.96 10.45 -8.05
CA ALA A 44 9.21 10.52 -7.33
C ALA A 44 9.07 9.67 -6.07
N PRO A 45 10.08 8.85 -5.74
CA PRO A 45 10.03 8.07 -4.53
C PRO A 45 9.82 9.04 -3.34
N PRO A 46 9.00 8.66 -2.34
CA PRO A 46 8.77 9.50 -1.18
C PRO A 46 10.10 9.86 -0.52
N ALA A 47 10.24 11.10 -0.08
CA ALA A 47 11.43 11.51 0.66
C ALA A 47 11.49 10.74 1.98
N TRP A 48 12.64 10.15 2.29
CA TRP A 48 12.86 9.43 3.55
C TRP A 48 14.13 9.91 4.22
N LYS A 49 14.18 9.70 5.53
CA LYS A 49 15.33 10.02 6.35
C LYS A 49 16.27 8.81 6.37
N LYS A 50 17.47 8.96 5.81
CA LYS A 50 18.50 7.93 5.95
C LYS A 50 18.93 7.85 7.40
N THR A 51 18.97 6.65 7.94
CA THR A 51 19.47 6.39 9.28
C THR A 51 20.71 5.50 9.21
N THR A 52 21.58 5.67 10.20
CA THR A 52 22.75 4.80 10.40
C THR A 52 22.41 3.58 11.29
N VAL A 53 21.16 3.39 11.64
CA VAL A 53 20.73 2.26 12.45
C VAL A 53 20.76 0.98 11.60
N GLY A 54 21.83 0.24 11.72
CA GLY A 54 21.97 -1.00 10.96
C GLY A 54 23.27 -1.71 11.24
N GLY A 55 23.49 -2.23 12.41
CA GLY A 55 24.49 -3.24 12.81
C GLY A 55 25.79 -3.45 11.98
N GLY A 56 26.16 -2.53 11.09
CA GLY A 56 27.36 -2.63 10.23
C GLY A 56 27.30 -3.75 9.18
N GLN A 57 26.16 -4.41 8.97
CA GLN A 57 26.03 -5.49 8.00
C GLN A 57 25.77 -4.92 6.59
N THR A 58 26.40 -5.52 5.59
CA THR A 58 26.14 -5.19 4.19
C THR A 58 24.75 -5.66 3.79
N ALA A 59 23.94 -4.77 3.20
CA ALA A 59 22.62 -5.12 2.69
C ALA A 59 22.74 -6.12 1.52
N ASN A 60 21.77 -7.02 1.42
CA ASN A 60 21.61 -7.87 0.26
C ASN A 60 21.37 -7.03 -1.01
N SER A 61 21.63 -7.62 -2.17
CA SER A 61 21.38 -6.94 -3.43
C SER A 61 19.89 -6.64 -3.63
N TRP A 62 19.58 -5.56 -4.35
CA TRP A 62 18.21 -5.21 -4.70
C TRP A 62 17.48 -6.38 -5.39
N ARG A 63 18.19 -7.08 -6.28
CA ARG A 63 17.63 -8.24 -6.97
C ARG A 63 17.20 -9.33 -6.00
N GLU A 64 18.03 -9.68 -5.02
CA GLU A 64 17.67 -10.70 -4.02
C GLU A 64 16.47 -10.27 -3.19
N ILE A 65 16.48 -9.01 -2.71
CA ILE A 65 15.42 -8.46 -1.86
C ILE A 65 14.07 -8.46 -2.59
N THR A 66 14.04 -8.15 -3.87
CA THR A 66 12.80 -7.98 -4.63
C THR A 66 12.32 -9.22 -5.36
N SER A 67 13.15 -10.25 -5.52
CA SER A 67 12.82 -11.45 -6.28
C SER A 67 12.82 -12.75 -5.48
N TYR A 68 13.26 -12.72 -4.22
CA TYR A 68 13.34 -13.91 -3.40
C TYR A 68 12.56 -13.71 -2.09
N ASN A 69 11.30 -14.10 -2.11
CA ASN A 69 10.40 -14.07 -0.97
C ASN A 69 9.37 -15.19 -1.13
N ASN A 70 8.37 -15.26 -0.25
CA ASN A 70 7.29 -16.20 -0.42
C ASN A 70 6.01 -15.69 0.22
N PHE A 71 4.97 -15.59 -0.60
CA PHE A 71 3.59 -15.37 -0.20
C PHE A 71 2.73 -16.37 -0.93
N TYR A 72 2.15 -17.32 -0.24
CA TYR A 72 1.39 -18.42 -0.84
C TYR A 72 0.24 -17.94 -1.75
N GLU A 73 -0.27 -16.76 -1.53
CA GLU A 73 -1.30 -16.13 -2.36
C GLU A 73 -0.85 -15.92 -3.82
N PHE A 74 0.46 -15.87 -4.07
CA PHE A 74 1.03 -15.65 -5.40
C PHE A 74 1.75 -16.89 -5.95
N GLY A 75 1.80 -17.98 -5.20
CA GLY A 75 2.46 -19.23 -5.59
C GLY A 75 3.30 -19.82 -4.45
N THR A 76 3.88 -20.99 -4.69
CA THR A 76 4.61 -21.77 -3.67
C THR A 76 6.11 -21.55 -3.71
N ASP A 77 6.64 -21.08 -4.84
CA ASP A 77 8.07 -20.85 -5.02
C ASP A 77 8.49 -19.45 -4.51
N LYS A 78 9.75 -19.34 -4.08
CA LYS A 78 10.29 -18.09 -3.52
C LYS A 78 10.26 -16.91 -4.51
N GLU A 79 10.24 -17.20 -5.82
CA GLU A 79 10.24 -16.19 -6.88
C GLU A 79 8.84 -15.85 -7.41
N ASP A 80 7.82 -16.62 -7.04
CA ASP A 80 6.46 -16.46 -7.57
C ASP A 80 5.83 -15.09 -7.25
N PRO A 81 5.98 -14.51 -6.07
CA PRO A 81 5.44 -13.18 -5.80
C PRO A 81 6.00 -12.12 -6.75
N ALA A 82 7.29 -12.17 -7.07
CA ALA A 82 7.90 -11.22 -8.00
C ALA A 82 7.32 -11.34 -9.43
N LYS A 83 6.91 -12.54 -9.83
CA LYS A 83 6.31 -12.81 -11.14
C LYS A 83 4.80 -12.47 -11.18
N ASN A 84 4.09 -12.79 -10.11
CA ASN A 84 2.61 -12.86 -10.10
C ASN A 84 1.92 -11.67 -9.40
N ALA A 85 2.62 -10.93 -8.55
CA ALA A 85 2.01 -9.84 -7.76
C ALA A 85 1.62 -8.60 -8.56
N GLY A 86 1.92 -8.53 -9.85
CA GLY A 86 1.61 -7.37 -10.71
C GLY A 86 0.12 -7.02 -10.80
N SER A 87 -0.77 -7.98 -10.51
CA SER A 87 -2.22 -7.78 -10.46
C SER A 87 -2.71 -7.15 -9.16
N LEU A 88 -1.88 -7.11 -8.11
CA LEU A 88 -2.25 -6.54 -6.82
C LEU A 88 -2.44 -5.04 -6.92
N ARG A 89 -3.64 -4.58 -6.61
CA ARG A 89 -3.96 -3.15 -6.56
C ARG A 89 -3.56 -2.58 -5.21
N THR A 90 -2.54 -1.75 -5.20
CA THR A 90 -2.02 -1.09 -3.99
C THR A 90 -2.61 0.30 -3.76
N ARG A 91 -3.45 0.80 -4.68
CA ARG A 91 -4.15 2.09 -4.60
C ARG A 91 -5.55 1.97 -5.25
N PRO A 92 -6.60 2.53 -4.65
CA PRO A 92 -6.66 3.04 -3.28
C PRO A 92 -6.53 1.90 -2.27
N TRP A 93 -5.98 2.19 -1.08
CA TRP A 93 -5.85 1.22 0.01
C TRP A 93 -6.19 1.88 1.34
N THR A 94 -6.93 1.18 2.19
CA THR A 94 -7.30 1.66 3.52
C THR A 94 -6.93 0.66 4.59
N VAL A 95 -6.63 1.16 5.78
CA VAL A 95 -6.33 0.38 6.97
C VAL A 95 -7.35 0.70 8.05
N SER A 96 -8.13 -0.29 8.46
CA SER A 96 -9.06 -0.16 9.59
C SER A 96 -8.33 -0.44 10.90
N VAL A 97 -8.43 0.48 11.84
CA VAL A 97 -7.99 0.30 13.23
C VAL A 97 -9.23 0.20 14.09
N GLU A 98 -9.46 -0.95 14.68
CA GLU A 98 -10.68 -1.29 15.43
C GLU A 98 -10.37 -2.24 16.59
N GLY A 99 -11.38 -2.62 17.36
CA GLY A 99 -11.23 -3.46 18.54
C GLY A 99 -10.90 -2.65 19.79
N GLU A 100 -9.99 -3.16 20.63
CA GLU A 100 -9.61 -2.53 21.90
C GLU A 100 -8.68 -1.33 21.71
N CYS A 101 -9.13 -0.30 20.98
CA CYS A 101 -8.42 0.94 20.77
C CYS A 101 -9.29 2.13 21.19
N LEU A 102 -8.63 3.21 21.70
CA LEU A 102 -9.33 4.39 22.21
C LEU A 102 -10.08 5.17 21.13
N LYS A 103 -9.61 5.12 19.88
CA LYS A 103 -10.17 5.87 18.76
C LYS A 103 -10.17 5.02 17.49
N PRO A 104 -11.20 4.19 17.30
CA PRO A 104 -11.37 3.43 16.06
C PRO A 104 -11.39 4.36 14.85
N ARG A 105 -10.69 3.98 13.80
CA ARG A 105 -10.57 4.82 12.61
C ARG A 105 -10.17 4.00 11.39
N VAL A 106 -10.68 4.42 10.23
CA VAL A 106 -10.19 3.98 8.92
C VAL A 106 -9.21 5.02 8.39
N TRP A 107 -8.01 4.58 8.05
CA TRP A 107 -6.97 5.40 7.47
C TRP A 107 -6.83 5.11 5.98
N ASP A 108 -6.80 6.15 5.17
CA ASP A 108 -6.25 6.07 3.83
C ASP A 108 -4.72 5.90 3.92
N ILE A 109 -4.15 5.01 3.10
CA ILE A 109 -2.72 4.68 3.19
C ILE A 109 -1.82 5.88 2.92
N ASP A 110 -2.23 6.78 2.02
CA ASP A 110 -1.45 7.98 1.71
C ASP A 110 -1.54 9.02 2.83
N ALA A 111 -2.69 9.10 3.52
CA ALA A 111 -2.84 9.91 4.71
C ALA A 111 -1.99 9.37 5.87
N LEU A 112 -1.95 8.05 6.04
CA LEU A 112 -1.15 7.39 7.06
C LEU A 112 0.34 7.65 6.85
N THR A 113 0.83 7.45 5.64
CA THR A 113 2.27 7.66 5.31
C THR A 113 2.69 9.13 5.39
N ARG A 114 1.76 10.08 5.15
CA ARG A 114 2.05 11.50 5.36
C ARG A 114 2.09 11.90 6.84
N ALA A 115 1.35 11.21 7.68
CA ALA A 115 1.33 11.50 9.13
C ALA A 115 2.62 11.05 9.85
N PHE A 116 3.33 10.08 9.28
CA PHE A 116 4.55 9.51 9.84
C PHE A 116 5.68 9.60 8.81
N PRO A 117 6.72 10.40 9.10
CA PRO A 117 7.88 10.50 8.21
C PRO A 117 8.54 9.13 8.02
N LEU A 118 8.80 8.76 6.78
CA LEU A 118 9.47 7.49 6.50
C LEU A 118 10.92 7.54 6.94
N GLU A 119 11.37 6.49 7.59
CA GLU A 119 12.75 6.26 7.99
C GLU A 119 13.29 4.99 7.32
N GLU A 120 14.54 5.06 6.87
CA GLU A 120 15.26 3.87 6.41
C GLU A 120 15.91 3.19 7.60
N ARG A 121 15.70 1.89 7.75
CA ARG A 121 16.34 1.06 8.78
C ARG A 121 16.95 -0.17 8.14
N ILE A 122 18.22 -0.40 8.35
CA ILE A 122 18.96 -1.52 7.76
C ILE A 122 19.19 -2.56 8.85
N TYR A 123 18.52 -3.69 8.76
CA TYR A 123 18.71 -4.79 9.70
C TYR A 123 18.43 -6.15 9.07
N ARG A 124 18.92 -7.19 9.73
CA ARG A 124 18.68 -8.56 9.32
C ARG A 124 17.29 -9.01 9.74
N MET A 125 16.52 -9.50 8.79
CA MET A 125 15.29 -10.23 9.01
C MET A 125 15.51 -11.71 8.76
N ARG A 126 14.93 -12.55 9.60
CA ARG A 126 14.79 -13.99 9.37
C ARG A 126 13.32 -14.31 9.15
N CYS A 127 12.99 -14.85 8.01
CA CYS A 127 11.65 -15.25 7.65
C CYS A 127 11.37 -16.68 8.11
N VAL A 128 10.12 -16.98 8.50
CA VAL A 128 9.65 -18.35 8.77
C VAL A 128 9.79 -19.25 7.54
N GLU A 129 9.77 -18.68 6.35
CA GLU A 129 9.98 -19.35 5.05
C GLU A 129 11.43 -19.82 4.81
N GLY A 130 12.29 -19.77 5.82
CA GLY A 130 13.61 -20.37 5.79
C GLY A 130 14.70 -19.54 5.13
N TRP A 131 14.49 -18.25 4.90
CA TRP A 131 15.52 -17.34 4.41
C TRP A 131 15.84 -16.23 5.41
N SER A 132 17.00 -15.61 5.25
CA SER A 132 17.44 -14.46 6.03
C SER A 132 18.14 -13.47 5.11
N MET A 133 17.76 -12.19 5.20
CA MET A 133 18.36 -11.11 4.42
C MET A 133 18.62 -9.89 5.30
N VAL A 134 19.61 -9.09 4.93
CA VAL A 134 19.81 -7.73 5.44
C VAL A 134 19.14 -6.79 4.46
N ILE A 135 18.09 -6.12 4.92
CA ILE A 135 17.21 -5.33 4.05
C ILE A 135 17.17 -3.88 4.55
N PRO A 136 17.29 -2.89 3.64
CA PRO A 136 16.96 -1.51 3.94
C PRO A 136 15.43 -1.33 3.91
N TRP A 137 14.81 -1.38 5.07
CA TRP A 137 13.39 -1.18 5.27
C TRP A 137 13.03 0.30 5.28
N LEU A 138 11.89 0.64 4.70
CA LEU A 138 11.26 1.95 4.81
C LEU A 138 9.97 1.83 5.63
N GLY A 139 9.85 2.63 6.68
CA GLY A 139 8.67 2.62 7.55
C GLY A 139 8.66 3.73 8.58
#